data_98d225a2d492546ebc160da9466e6bee
#
_entry.id   98d225a2d492546ebc160da9466e6bee
#
_cell.length_a   1.000
_cell.length_b   1.000
_cell.length_c   1.000
_cell.angle_alpha   90.00
_cell.angle_beta   90.00
_cell.angle_gamma   90.00
#
_symmetry.space_group_name_H-M   'P 1'
#
loop_
_entity.id
_entity.type
_entity.pdbx_description
1 polymer ?
#
loop_
_entity_poly.entity_id
_entity_poly.type
_entity_poly.pdbx_seq_one_letter_code
_entity_poly.pdbx_strand_id
1 'polypeptide(L)'
;MAGLALACLAQGDCRAAAEEIQVYLDDLSAPGQFGLDLHSNVVRSGATSPSYAGERPPQHVVRLTPELYFGLTPALELGLYLLTAHPPGAAWQVDGAKVRLKYIAPHDGATGGFWGLNLELGRTALTVSEKPWNAQFKTILGYRGGPWKLGANLNLDASLSSGGGPVALSLDLKAARAVAEHTELGLELYSELGPLRRPDALSRNPKTIYAVLDQEIGGLDVNLGLGRGLTTEADRWVLKLIVGTHF
;
A
#
# COMPACT_ATOMS: atom_id res chain seq x y z
N MET A 1 -36.79 30.89 19.68
CA MET A 1 -35.87 29.76 19.94
C MET A 1 -35.38 29.26 18.59
N ALA A 2 -34.19 29.67 18.17
CA ALA A 2 -33.59 29.26 16.91
C ALA A 2 -32.64 28.09 17.23
N GLY A 3 -32.98 26.88 16.76
CA GLY A 3 -32.16 25.72 16.87
C GLY A 3 -31.00 25.79 15.87
N LEU A 4 -29.79 25.90 16.36
CA LEU A 4 -28.56 25.78 15.58
C LEU A 4 -28.37 24.29 15.22
N ALA A 5 -28.67 23.92 13.98
CA ALA A 5 -28.28 22.63 13.44
C ALA A 5 -26.77 22.66 13.22
N LEU A 6 -26.04 21.95 14.10
CA LEU A 6 -24.61 21.66 13.92
C LEU A 6 -24.51 20.65 12.79
N ALA A 7 -24.24 21.13 11.57
CA ALA A 7 -23.85 20.26 10.47
C ALA A 7 -22.48 19.68 10.82
N CYS A 8 -22.42 18.40 11.20
CA CYS A 8 -21.21 17.62 11.18
C CYS A 8 -20.73 17.57 9.72
N LEU A 9 -19.74 18.37 9.39
CA LEU A 9 -18.95 18.21 8.17
C LEU A 9 -18.22 16.85 8.34
N ALA A 10 -18.75 15.83 7.71
CA ALA A 10 -18.02 14.59 7.49
C ALA A 10 -16.78 14.98 6.66
N GLN A 11 -15.63 15.06 7.32
CA GLN A 11 -14.35 15.19 6.65
C GLN A 11 -14.14 13.85 5.95
N GLY A 12 -14.20 13.84 4.62
CA GLY A 12 -13.86 12.68 3.83
C GLY A 12 -12.42 12.31 4.12
N ASP A 13 -12.22 11.18 4.78
CA ASP A 13 -10.92 10.59 4.98
C ASP A 13 -10.35 10.25 3.61
N CYS A 14 -9.15 10.75 3.31
CA CYS A 14 -8.37 10.32 2.17
C CYS A 14 -7.93 8.88 2.48
N ARG A 15 -8.76 7.89 2.12
CA ARG A 15 -8.34 6.50 2.17
C ARG A 15 -7.25 6.33 1.13
N ALA A 16 -6.07 5.87 1.54
CA ALA A 16 -5.09 5.35 0.62
C ALA A 16 -5.77 4.23 -0.17
N ALA A 17 -5.90 4.39 -1.48
CA ALA A 17 -6.54 3.39 -2.30
C ALA A 17 -5.74 2.09 -2.16
N ALA A 18 -6.44 0.98 -1.92
CA ALA A 18 -5.84 -0.35 -1.71
C ALA A 18 -5.33 -0.97 -3.03
N GLU A 19 -4.76 -0.16 -3.94
CA GLU A 19 -4.19 -0.64 -5.20
C GLU A 19 -2.88 -1.39 -4.99
N GLU A 20 -2.16 -1.07 -3.92
CA GLU A 20 -0.91 -1.69 -3.52
C GLU A 20 -0.98 -2.04 -2.03
N ILE A 21 -0.80 -3.31 -1.71
CA ILE A 21 -0.80 -3.82 -0.32
C ILE A 21 0.55 -4.48 -0.09
N GLN A 22 1.57 -3.67 0.26
CA GLN A 22 2.93 -4.11 0.45
C GLN A 22 3.63 -3.35 1.57
N VAL A 23 4.37 -4.06 2.41
CA VAL A 23 5.34 -3.45 3.32
C VAL A 23 6.68 -3.40 2.61
N TYR A 24 7.20 -2.21 2.35
CA TYR A 24 8.49 -2.00 1.71
C TYR A 24 9.63 -2.36 2.64
N LEU A 25 10.60 -3.03 2.06
CA LEU A 25 11.86 -3.41 2.69
C LEU A 25 13.03 -2.81 1.89
N ASP A 26 14.21 -3.40 2.06
CA ASP A 26 15.47 -2.94 1.47
C ASP A 26 15.74 -3.46 0.04
N ASP A 27 14.80 -4.19 -0.55
CA ASP A 27 14.95 -4.74 -1.88
C ASP A 27 15.01 -3.62 -2.94
N LEU A 28 16.01 -3.65 -3.82
CA LEU A 28 16.19 -2.75 -4.95
C LEU A 28 16.70 -3.53 -6.16
N SER A 29 16.31 -3.13 -7.36
CA SER A 29 16.93 -3.61 -8.59
C SER A 29 18.37 -3.16 -8.69
N ALA A 30 19.24 -4.01 -9.20
CA ALA A 30 20.61 -3.62 -9.50
C ALA A 30 20.66 -2.49 -10.57
N PRO A 31 21.68 -1.64 -10.56
CA PRO A 31 21.79 -0.56 -11.53
C PRO A 31 21.69 -1.07 -12.98
N GLY A 32 20.78 -0.48 -13.75
CA GLY A 32 20.54 -0.84 -15.16
C GLY A 32 19.61 -2.03 -15.36
N GLN A 33 19.13 -2.69 -14.31
CA GLN A 33 18.14 -3.76 -14.39
C GLN A 33 16.72 -3.22 -14.33
N PHE A 34 15.83 -3.84 -15.09
CA PHE A 34 14.40 -3.67 -14.98
C PHE A 34 13.79 -4.80 -14.14
N GLY A 35 12.64 -4.52 -13.56
CA GLY A 35 11.78 -5.52 -12.98
C GLY A 35 10.31 -5.17 -13.19
N LEU A 36 9.46 -6.15 -13.01
CA LEU A 36 8.02 -6.01 -13.13
C LEU A 36 7.35 -6.74 -11.96
N ASP A 37 6.57 -6.01 -11.18
CA ASP A 37 5.66 -6.56 -10.19
C ASP A 37 4.21 -6.44 -10.66
N LEU A 38 3.44 -7.48 -10.45
CA LEU A 38 1.99 -7.49 -10.65
C LEU A 38 1.32 -7.57 -9.28
N HIS A 39 0.90 -6.42 -8.77
CA HIS A 39 0.09 -6.36 -7.55
C HIS A 39 -1.36 -6.67 -7.89
N SER A 40 -1.93 -7.66 -7.24
CA SER A 40 -3.35 -8.02 -7.38
C SER A 40 -4.00 -8.12 -6.01
N ASN A 41 -5.23 -7.60 -5.90
CA ASN A 41 -6.02 -7.80 -4.71
C ASN A 41 -7.52 -7.88 -5.02
N VAL A 42 -8.26 -8.46 -4.10
CA VAL A 42 -9.72 -8.50 -4.14
C VAL A 42 -10.29 -8.41 -2.74
N VAL A 43 -11.22 -7.48 -2.54
CA VAL A 43 -12.01 -7.40 -1.31
C VAL A 43 -13.17 -8.40 -1.43
N ARG A 44 -13.10 -9.50 -0.67
CA ARG A 44 -14.13 -10.55 -0.65
C ARG A 44 -15.35 -10.16 0.19
N SER A 45 -15.14 -9.33 1.20
CA SER A 45 -16.20 -8.78 2.05
C SER A 45 -15.71 -7.45 2.62
N GLY A 46 -16.38 -6.37 2.30
CA GLY A 46 -16.01 -5.01 2.67
C GLY A 46 -17.15 -4.03 2.46
N ALA A 47 -16.81 -2.75 2.36
CA ALA A 47 -17.77 -1.68 2.14
C ALA A 47 -18.53 -1.87 0.82
N THR A 48 -19.86 -1.69 0.88
CA THR A 48 -20.77 -1.77 -0.27
C THR A 48 -21.32 -0.42 -0.70
N SER A 49 -21.06 0.62 0.09
CA SER A 49 -21.49 1.99 -0.17
C SER A 49 -20.28 2.90 -0.30
N PRO A 50 -20.34 3.91 -1.19
CA PRO A 50 -19.26 4.89 -1.32
C PRO A 50 -19.16 5.79 -0.10
N SER A 51 -17.96 6.23 0.28
CA SER A 51 -17.69 7.21 1.33
C SER A 51 -17.78 8.66 0.81
N TYR A 52 -17.58 8.85 -0.51
CA TYR A 52 -17.79 10.12 -1.21
C TYR A 52 -18.48 9.91 -2.56
N ALA A 53 -19.04 10.98 -3.12
CA ALA A 53 -19.75 10.91 -4.40
C ALA A 53 -18.79 10.54 -5.55
N GLY A 54 -19.03 9.40 -6.20
CA GLY A 54 -18.23 8.89 -7.31
C GLY A 54 -17.19 7.83 -6.92
N GLU A 55 -16.99 7.57 -5.62
CA GLU A 55 -16.15 6.46 -5.17
C GLU A 55 -16.72 5.11 -5.64
N ARG A 56 -15.84 4.20 -5.99
CA ARG A 56 -16.17 2.80 -6.24
C ARG A 56 -16.02 2.01 -4.93
N PRO A 57 -17.13 1.49 -4.34
CA PRO A 57 -17.03 0.61 -3.17
C PRO A 57 -16.13 -0.60 -3.47
N PRO A 58 -15.28 -1.01 -2.50
CA PRO A 58 -14.24 -2.01 -2.76
C PRO A 58 -14.76 -3.44 -2.91
N GLN A 59 -15.97 -3.75 -2.44
CA GLN A 59 -16.45 -5.12 -2.37
C GLN A 59 -16.50 -5.78 -3.76
N HIS A 60 -15.84 -6.94 -3.87
CA HIS A 60 -15.70 -7.78 -5.06
C HIS A 60 -14.99 -7.12 -6.26
N VAL A 61 -14.40 -5.95 -6.08
CA VAL A 61 -13.54 -5.35 -7.09
C VAL A 61 -12.21 -6.10 -7.12
N VAL A 62 -11.82 -6.58 -8.30
CA VAL A 62 -10.47 -7.11 -8.55
C VAL A 62 -9.60 -5.96 -9.00
N ARG A 63 -8.47 -5.72 -8.35
CA ARG A 63 -7.46 -4.75 -8.76
C ARG A 63 -6.25 -5.47 -9.31
N LEU A 64 -5.65 -4.93 -10.35
CA LEU A 64 -4.39 -5.35 -10.92
C LEU A 64 -3.58 -4.12 -11.22
N THR A 65 -2.43 -4.00 -10.56
CA THR A 65 -1.53 -2.85 -10.68
C THR A 65 -0.16 -3.37 -11.13
N PRO A 66 0.13 -3.36 -12.45
CA PRO A 66 1.49 -3.54 -12.92
C PRO A 66 2.39 -2.39 -12.44
N GLU A 67 3.54 -2.74 -11.89
CA GLU A 67 4.64 -1.83 -11.56
C GLU A 67 5.87 -2.21 -12.35
N LEU A 68 6.30 -1.36 -13.27
CA LEU A 68 7.59 -1.46 -13.93
C LEU A 68 8.61 -0.63 -13.14
N TYR A 69 9.73 -1.23 -12.74
CA TYR A 69 10.76 -0.52 -12.00
C TYR A 69 12.16 -0.71 -12.62
N PHE A 70 13.05 0.24 -12.31
CA PHE A 70 14.39 0.32 -12.89
C PHE A 70 15.40 0.80 -11.84
N GLY A 71 16.47 0.04 -11.66
CA GLY A 71 17.59 0.41 -10.80
C GLY A 71 18.41 1.55 -11.41
N LEU A 72 18.33 2.73 -10.81
CA LEU A 72 19.10 3.91 -11.24
C LEU A 72 20.54 3.88 -10.71
N THR A 73 20.69 3.50 -9.45
CA THR A 73 21.97 3.38 -8.74
C THR A 73 21.89 2.23 -7.74
N PRO A 74 22.98 1.83 -7.05
CA PRO A 74 22.88 0.83 -5.99
C PRO A 74 21.97 1.21 -4.81
N ALA A 75 21.55 2.48 -4.72
CA ALA A 75 20.73 2.98 -3.63
C ALA A 75 19.38 3.59 -4.09
N LEU A 76 19.12 3.63 -5.41
CA LEU A 76 18.00 4.38 -5.97
C LEU A 76 17.30 3.61 -7.07
N GLU A 77 15.98 3.50 -6.97
CA GLU A 77 15.11 2.83 -7.93
C GLU A 77 13.92 3.71 -8.32
N LEU A 78 13.62 3.73 -9.62
CA LEU A 78 12.44 4.38 -10.18
C LEU A 78 11.36 3.33 -10.44
N GLY A 79 10.11 3.60 -10.08
CA GLY A 79 8.94 2.76 -10.36
C GLY A 79 7.86 3.52 -11.11
N LEU A 80 7.12 2.81 -11.95
CA LEU A 80 5.96 3.31 -12.70
C LEU A 80 4.80 2.35 -12.53
N TYR A 81 3.66 2.85 -12.04
CA TYR A 81 2.46 2.06 -11.80
C TYR A 81 1.36 2.42 -12.78
N LEU A 82 0.66 1.40 -13.27
CA LEU A 82 -0.62 1.55 -13.94
C LEU A 82 -1.72 0.94 -13.06
N LEU A 83 -2.58 1.79 -12.51
CA LEU A 83 -3.66 1.36 -11.63
C LEU A 83 -4.84 0.90 -12.46
N THR A 84 -5.27 -0.36 -12.30
CA THR A 84 -6.44 -0.90 -13.00
C THR A 84 -7.37 -1.63 -12.05
N ALA A 85 -8.66 -1.68 -12.40
CA ALA A 85 -9.66 -2.40 -11.66
C ALA A 85 -10.73 -3.04 -12.57
N HIS A 86 -11.27 -4.14 -12.11
CA HIS A 86 -12.39 -4.86 -12.69
C HIS A 86 -13.53 -4.94 -11.68
N PRO A 87 -14.49 -4.00 -11.73
CA PRO A 87 -15.69 -4.06 -10.89
C PRO A 87 -16.61 -5.20 -11.31
N PRO A 88 -17.42 -5.74 -10.42
CA PRO A 88 -18.42 -6.77 -10.75
C PRO A 88 -19.35 -6.31 -11.86
N GLY A 89 -19.46 -7.13 -12.93
CA GLY A 89 -20.35 -6.86 -14.04
C GLY A 89 -19.92 -5.72 -14.99
N ALA A 90 -18.73 -5.18 -14.84
CA ALA A 90 -18.18 -4.12 -15.68
C ALA A 90 -16.89 -4.57 -16.40
N ALA A 91 -16.44 -3.82 -17.40
CA ALA A 91 -15.16 -4.03 -18.05
C ALA A 91 -14.00 -3.55 -17.15
N TRP A 92 -12.76 -3.97 -17.47
CA TRP A 92 -11.54 -3.41 -16.90
C TRP A 92 -11.50 -1.89 -17.12
N GLN A 93 -11.07 -1.18 -16.08
CA GLN A 93 -10.97 0.28 -16.06
C GLN A 93 -9.56 0.68 -15.64
N VAL A 94 -9.05 1.75 -16.23
CA VAL A 94 -7.81 2.40 -15.76
C VAL A 94 -8.18 3.41 -14.68
N ASP A 95 -7.67 3.20 -13.50
CA ASP A 95 -7.94 4.04 -12.33
C ASP A 95 -6.88 5.12 -12.11
N GLY A 96 -5.74 5.05 -12.82
CA GLY A 96 -4.69 6.06 -12.73
C GLY A 96 -3.30 5.54 -13.03
N ALA A 97 -2.32 6.38 -12.72
CA ALA A 97 -0.91 6.04 -12.82
C ALA A 97 -0.13 6.78 -11.73
N LYS A 98 0.98 6.17 -11.29
CA LYS A 98 1.91 6.75 -10.31
C LYS A 98 3.35 6.60 -10.79
N VAL A 99 4.21 7.49 -10.33
CA VAL A 99 5.66 7.37 -10.37
C VAL A 99 6.19 7.27 -8.95
N ARG A 100 7.19 6.43 -8.75
CA ARG A 100 7.84 6.17 -7.47
C ARG A 100 9.34 6.40 -7.58
N LEU A 101 9.93 6.99 -6.55
CA LEU A 101 11.36 7.04 -6.34
C LEU A 101 11.68 6.45 -4.97
N LYS A 102 12.36 5.31 -4.94
CA LYS A 102 12.76 4.60 -3.72
C LYS A 102 14.25 4.72 -3.49
N TYR A 103 14.63 5.11 -2.30
CA TYR A 103 16.01 5.18 -1.82
C TYR A 103 16.19 4.24 -0.63
N ILE A 104 17.22 3.41 -0.67
CA ILE A 104 17.69 2.61 0.47
C ILE A 104 19.09 3.05 0.80
N ALA A 105 19.33 3.40 2.08
CA ALA A 105 20.67 3.74 2.53
C ALA A 105 21.60 2.55 2.39
N PRO A 106 22.84 2.75 1.90
CA PRO A 106 23.81 1.66 1.80
C PRO A 106 23.99 0.94 3.15
N HIS A 107 23.91 -0.38 3.15
CA HIS A 107 24.10 -1.26 4.29
C HIS A 107 24.66 -2.61 3.84
N ASP A 108 25.11 -3.44 4.78
CA ASP A 108 25.78 -4.71 4.45
C ASP A 108 24.85 -5.80 3.88
N GLY A 109 23.54 -5.55 3.81
CA GLY A 109 22.53 -6.36 3.13
C GLY A 109 22.15 -7.67 3.81
N ALA A 110 23.11 -8.43 4.32
CA ALA A 110 22.87 -9.77 4.84
C ALA A 110 22.23 -9.79 6.24
N THR A 111 22.65 -8.90 7.12
CA THR A 111 22.16 -8.82 8.51
C THR A 111 22.22 -7.38 9.04
N GLY A 112 21.38 -7.06 10.00
CA GLY A 112 21.38 -5.74 10.66
C GLY A 112 20.17 -4.89 10.30
N GLY A 113 20.20 -3.65 10.77
CA GLY A 113 19.18 -2.65 10.49
C GLY A 113 19.41 -1.95 9.15
N PHE A 114 18.34 -1.62 8.48
CA PHE A 114 18.35 -0.77 7.28
C PHE A 114 17.28 0.32 7.37
N TRP A 115 17.46 1.36 6.55
CA TRP A 115 16.45 2.39 6.39
C TRP A 115 16.42 2.92 4.96
N GLY A 116 15.30 3.50 4.61
CA GLY A 116 15.10 4.09 3.30
C GLY A 116 13.95 5.09 3.29
N LEU A 117 13.75 5.68 2.13
CA LEU A 117 12.69 6.63 1.84
C LEU A 117 12.03 6.26 0.51
N ASN A 118 10.74 6.51 0.42
CA ASN A 118 10.02 6.35 -0.82
C ASN A 118 9.12 7.57 -1.05
N LEU A 119 9.12 8.08 -2.27
CA LEU A 119 8.24 9.15 -2.70
C LEU A 119 7.41 8.65 -3.89
N GLU A 120 6.10 8.76 -3.78
CA GLU A 120 5.16 8.47 -4.86
C GLU A 120 4.40 9.74 -5.24
N LEU A 121 4.21 9.93 -6.53
CA LEU A 121 3.37 10.96 -7.10
C LEU A 121 2.44 10.33 -8.13
N GLY A 122 1.15 10.61 -8.04
CA GLY A 122 0.21 9.99 -8.93
C GLY A 122 -1.03 10.80 -9.21
N ARG A 123 -1.71 10.38 -10.28
CA ARG A 123 -3.04 10.85 -10.63
C ARG A 123 -3.99 9.67 -10.67
N THR A 124 -5.05 9.76 -9.90
CA THR A 124 -6.08 8.71 -9.78
C THR A 124 -7.44 9.22 -10.26
N ALA A 125 -8.30 8.29 -10.69
CA ALA A 125 -9.67 8.57 -11.05
C ALA A 125 -10.52 8.88 -9.80
N LEU A 126 -11.63 9.57 -9.98
CA LEU A 126 -12.62 9.85 -8.92
C LEU A 126 -13.16 8.58 -8.26
N THR A 127 -13.14 7.46 -8.97
CA THR A 127 -13.53 6.15 -8.44
C THR A 127 -12.62 5.61 -7.34
N VAL A 128 -11.40 6.17 -7.21
CA VAL A 128 -10.35 5.74 -6.27
C VAL A 128 -10.08 6.81 -5.22
N SER A 129 -10.02 8.08 -5.61
CA SER A 129 -9.74 9.19 -4.71
C SER A 129 -10.60 10.40 -5.07
N GLU A 130 -11.16 11.07 -4.08
CA GLU A 130 -11.91 12.31 -4.27
C GLU A 130 -11.09 13.40 -4.96
N LYS A 131 -9.77 13.38 -4.76
CA LYS A 131 -8.83 14.32 -5.35
C LYS A 131 -7.89 13.61 -6.31
N PRO A 132 -7.74 14.12 -7.56
CA PRO A 132 -7.02 13.36 -8.59
C PRO A 132 -5.50 13.30 -8.36
N TRP A 133 -4.87 14.36 -7.84
CA TRP A 133 -3.42 14.40 -7.66
C TRP A 133 -3.05 14.13 -6.21
N ASN A 134 -2.23 13.09 -6.01
CA ASN A 134 -1.84 12.62 -4.69
C ASN A 134 -0.33 12.40 -4.64
N ALA A 135 0.23 12.57 -3.45
CA ALA A 135 1.60 12.23 -3.12
C ALA A 135 1.63 11.39 -1.85
N GLN A 136 2.53 10.42 -1.79
CA GLN A 136 2.87 9.69 -0.57
C GLN A 136 4.36 9.80 -0.31
N PHE A 137 4.73 10.12 0.92
CA PHE A 137 6.09 9.99 1.42
C PHE A 137 6.12 8.87 2.46
N LYS A 138 7.00 7.89 2.25
CA LYS A 138 7.14 6.70 3.10
C LYS A 138 8.55 6.63 3.67
N THR A 139 8.66 6.50 4.99
CA THR A 139 9.90 6.14 5.66
C THR A 139 9.94 4.63 5.83
N ILE A 140 11.01 4.00 5.39
CA ILE A 140 11.23 2.56 5.43
C ILE A 140 12.26 2.28 6.53
N LEU A 141 11.91 1.42 7.47
CA LEU A 141 12.79 0.91 8.51
C LEU A 141 12.71 -0.61 8.52
N GLY A 142 13.82 -1.28 8.74
CA GLY A 142 13.76 -2.72 8.86
C GLY A 142 15.00 -3.34 9.48
N TYR A 143 14.92 -4.66 9.66
CA TYR A 143 15.98 -5.47 10.25
C TYR A 143 15.97 -6.87 9.65
N ARG A 144 17.14 -7.38 9.30
CA ARG A 144 17.35 -8.78 8.91
C ARG A 144 18.27 -9.45 9.94
N GLY A 145 17.89 -10.60 10.47
CA GLY A 145 18.73 -11.30 11.45
C GLY A 145 18.29 -12.73 11.69
N GLY A 146 19.23 -13.67 11.50
CA GLY A 146 18.90 -15.08 11.52
C GLY A 146 17.78 -15.42 10.52
N PRO A 147 16.72 -16.13 10.96
CA PRO A 147 15.60 -16.43 10.06
C PRO A 147 14.57 -15.27 9.96
N TRP A 148 14.77 -14.14 10.64
CA TRP A 148 13.78 -13.10 10.76
C TRP A 148 14.01 -11.93 9.80
N LYS A 149 12.91 -11.44 9.22
CA LYS A 149 12.81 -10.23 8.42
C LYS A 149 11.71 -9.35 9.03
N LEU A 150 12.09 -8.15 9.46
CA LEU A 150 11.18 -7.18 10.06
C LEU A 150 11.16 -5.91 9.23
N GLY A 151 9.99 -5.31 9.07
CA GLY A 151 9.79 -4.06 8.36
C GLY A 151 8.76 -3.16 9.03
N ALA A 152 8.98 -1.85 8.94
CA ALA A 152 8.04 -0.83 9.36
C ALA A 152 8.07 0.33 8.36
N ASN A 153 6.92 0.72 7.85
CA ASN A 153 6.76 1.86 6.97
C ASN A 153 5.85 2.90 7.63
N LEU A 154 6.34 4.11 7.78
CA LEU A 154 5.55 5.25 8.22
C LEU A 154 5.23 6.10 6.99
N ASN A 155 3.95 6.22 6.66
CA ASN A 155 3.48 6.88 5.45
C ASN A 155 2.79 8.21 5.77
N LEU A 156 3.06 9.20 4.93
CA LEU A 156 2.39 10.51 4.90
C LEU A 156 1.73 10.67 3.55
N ASP A 157 0.40 10.69 3.54
CA ASP A 157 -0.42 10.81 2.34
C ASP A 157 -0.97 12.23 2.23
N ALA A 158 -0.77 12.85 1.10
CA ALA A 158 -1.19 14.22 0.83
C ALA A 158 -1.90 14.35 -0.52
N SER A 159 -3.00 15.08 -0.54
CA SER A 159 -3.57 15.55 -1.81
C SER A 159 -2.82 16.79 -2.28
N LEU A 160 -2.39 16.77 -3.55
CA LEU A 160 -1.78 17.93 -4.23
C LEU A 160 -2.82 18.79 -4.97
N SER A 161 -4.08 18.38 -4.96
CA SER A 161 -5.18 19.11 -5.58
C SER A 161 -5.67 20.24 -4.66
N SER A 162 -6.22 21.32 -5.25
CA SER A 162 -6.83 22.40 -4.49
C SER A 162 -8.01 21.89 -3.66
N GLY A 163 -8.11 22.33 -2.41
CA GLY A 163 -9.12 21.88 -1.46
C GLY A 163 -8.90 20.44 -1.00
N GLY A 164 -7.67 19.93 -1.06
CA GLY A 164 -7.27 18.67 -0.45
C GLY A 164 -7.41 18.72 1.08
N GLY A 165 -7.66 17.55 1.67
CA GLY A 165 -7.74 17.36 3.12
C GLY A 165 -6.38 17.51 3.82
N PRO A 166 -6.33 17.30 5.14
CA PRO A 166 -5.08 17.27 5.87
C PRO A 166 -4.22 16.08 5.42
N VAL A 167 -2.90 16.19 5.62
CA VAL A 167 -1.98 15.06 5.44
C VAL A 167 -2.41 13.94 6.37
N ALA A 168 -2.61 12.74 5.82
CA ALA A 168 -2.93 11.53 6.57
C ALA A 168 -1.65 10.77 6.93
N LEU A 169 -1.71 10.07 8.06
CA LEU A 169 -0.65 9.23 8.58
C LEU A 169 -1.11 7.79 8.61
N SER A 170 -0.25 6.86 8.16
CA SER A 170 -0.45 5.43 8.31
C SER A 170 0.83 4.71 8.69
N LEU A 171 0.69 3.50 9.23
CA LEU A 171 1.79 2.64 9.66
C LEU A 171 1.56 1.22 9.14
N ASP A 172 2.55 0.71 8.41
CA ASP A 172 2.56 -0.67 7.94
C ASP A 172 3.71 -1.41 8.60
N LEU A 173 3.43 -2.61 9.07
CA LEU A 173 4.41 -3.46 9.76
C LEU A 173 4.47 -4.84 9.11
N LYS A 174 5.67 -5.42 9.04
CA LYS A 174 5.90 -6.81 8.61
C LYS A 174 6.82 -7.52 9.59
N ALA A 175 6.45 -8.75 9.93
CA ALA A 175 7.32 -9.70 10.61
C ALA A 175 7.21 -11.03 9.87
N ALA A 176 8.29 -11.47 9.22
CA ALA A 176 8.37 -12.71 8.50
C ALA A 176 9.54 -13.56 9.01
N ARG A 177 9.41 -14.88 8.86
CA ARG A 177 10.41 -15.86 9.24
C ARG A 177 10.63 -16.86 8.12
N ALA A 178 11.88 -17.04 7.74
CA ALA A 178 12.29 -18.14 6.84
C ALA A 178 11.97 -19.49 7.48
N VAL A 179 11.19 -20.31 6.79
CA VAL A 179 10.79 -21.66 7.18
C VAL A 179 11.40 -22.72 6.27
N ALA A 180 11.82 -22.33 5.05
CA ALA A 180 12.60 -23.11 4.11
C ALA A 180 13.50 -22.15 3.30
N GLU A 181 14.36 -22.69 2.43
CA GLU A 181 15.36 -21.93 1.67
C GLU A 181 14.78 -20.76 0.86
N HIS A 182 13.62 -20.96 0.24
CA HIS A 182 12.94 -19.96 -0.59
C HIS A 182 11.52 -19.65 -0.09
N THR A 183 11.26 -19.87 1.21
CA THR A 183 9.91 -19.72 1.76
C THR A 183 9.95 -19.01 3.11
N GLU A 184 9.21 -17.90 3.20
CA GLU A 184 9.00 -17.19 4.45
C GLU A 184 7.50 -17.15 4.78
N LEU A 185 7.17 -17.30 6.05
CA LEU A 185 5.82 -17.09 6.59
C LEU A 185 5.85 -15.86 7.48
N GLY A 186 4.83 -15.02 7.36
CA GLY A 186 4.79 -13.78 8.09
C GLY A 186 3.41 -13.25 8.40
N LEU A 187 3.44 -12.14 9.13
CA LEU A 187 2.28 -11.31 9.38
C LEU A 187 2.59 -9.89 8.90
N GLU A 188 1.60 -9.24 8.31
CA GLU A 188 1.64 -7.83 7.99
C GLU A 188 0.45 -7.12 8.65
N LEU A 189 0.68 -5.92 9.17
CA LEU A 189 -0.36 -5.07 9.75
C LEU A 189 -0.35 -3.74 9.02
N TYR A 190 -1.50 -3.33 8.52
CA TYR A 190 -1.74 -2.03 7.93
C TYR A 190 -2.69 -1.25 8.83
N SER A 191 -2.29 -0.06 9.25
CA SER A 191 -3.06 0.75 10.19
C SER A 191 -3.08 2.20 9.76
N GLU A 192 -4.23 2.72 9.39
CA GLU A 192 -4.43 4.15 9.27
C GLU A 192 -4.40 4.78 10.66
N LEU A 193 -3.75 5.95 10.78
CA LEU A 193 -3.63 6.70 12.04
C LEU A 193 -4.39 8.02 11.98
N GLY A 194 -4.96 8.36 10.81
CA GLY A 194 -5.73 9.57 10.58
C GLY A 194 -4.87 10.81 10.31
N PRO A 195 -5.43 12.02 10.47
CA PRO A 195 -4.72 13.26 10.15
C PRO A 195 -3.46 13.46 11.00
N LEU A 196 -2.33 13.80 10.35
CA LEU A 196 -1.03 13.98 11.01
C LEU A 196 -1.05 14.92 12.20
N ARG A 197 -1.81 16.04 12.10
CA ARG A 197 -1.89 17.06 13.17
C ARG A 197 -2.80 16.65 14.33
N ARG A 198 -3.68 15.70 14.12
CA ARG A 198 -4.63 15.22 15.12
C ARG A 198 -4.95 13.75 14.85
N PRO A 199 -4.01 12.83 15.16
CA PRO A 199 -4.25 11.41 14.98
C PRO A 199 -5.53 10.97 15.70
N ASP A 200 -6.28 10.09 15.06
CA ASP A 200 -7.52 9.56 15.61
C ASP A 200 -7.24 8.54 16.71
N ALA A 201 -8.27 8.27 17.53
CA ALA A 201 -8.16 7.19 18.50
C ALA A 201 -7.94 5.85 17.76
N LEU A 202 -6.91 5.11 18.16
CA LEU A 202 -6.50 3.85 17.53
C LEU A 202 -7.61 2.81 17.35
N SER A 203 -8.70 2.91 18.11
CA SER A 203 -9.84 1.99 18.03
C SER A 203 -10.81 2.24 16.88
N ARG A 204 -10.71 3.40 16.20
CA ARG A 204 -11.66 3.83 15.15
C ARG A 204 -11.07 3.80 13.75
N ASN A 205 -9.76 3.66 13.62
CA ASN A 205 -9.10 3.71 12.33
C ASN A 205 -9.11 2.34 11.66
N PRO A 206 -9.21 2.29 10.32
CA PRO A 206 -9.08 1.05 9.59
C PRO A 206 -7.77 0.33 9.93
N LYS A 207 -7.89 -0.94 10.28
CA LYS A 207 -6.74 -1.83 10.52
C LYS A 207 -7.01 -3.18 9.90
N THR A 208 -6.00 -3.68 9.18
CA THR A 208 -6.07 -4.99 8.56
C THR A 208 -4.79 -5.76 8.85
N ILE A 209 -4.93 -6.99 9.35
CA ILE A 209 -3.81 -7.92 9.50
C ILE A 209 -3.85 -8.96 8.39
N TYR A 210 -2.69 -9.27 7.82
CA TYR A 210 -2.52 -10.31 6.81
C TYR A 210 -1.65 -11.43 7.34
N ALA A 211 -2.05 -12.68 7.12
CA ALA A 211 -1.13 -13.80 7.10
C ALA A 211 -0.54 -13.87 5.68
N VAL A 212 0.79 -13.90 5.58
CA VAL A 212 1.49 -13.84 4.31
C VAL A 212 2.46 -15.01 4.13
N LEU A 213 2.58 -15.42 2.88
CA LEU A 213 3.57 -16.36 2.36
C LEU A 213 4.41 -15.61 1.33
N ASP A 214 5.71 -15.46 1.58
CA ASP A 214 6.69 -15.02 0.60
C ASP A 214 7.43 -16.23 0.06
N GLN A 215 7.49 -16.38 -1.26
CA GLN A 215 8.15 -17.52 -1.89
C GLN A 215 8.81 -17.16 -3.21
N GLU A 216 10.03 -17.65 -3.42
CA GLU A 216 10.69 -17.61 -4.72
C GLU A 216 10.41 -18.93 -5.47
N ILE A 217 9.87 -18.82 -6.68
CA ILE A 217 9.51 -19.99 -7.52
C ILE A 217 10.00 -19.76 -8.95
N GLY A 218 11.04 -20.45 -9.38
CA GLY A 218 11.52 -20.40 -10.77
C GLY A 218 11.94 -19.00 -11.23
N GLY A 219 12.50 -18.19 -10.35
CA GLY A 219 12.91 -16.82 -10.62
C GLY A 219 11.76 -15.79 -10.55
N LEU A 220 10.60 -16.19 -10.01
CA LEU A 220 9.51 -15.32 -9.67
C LEU A 220 9.47 -15.13 -8.15
N ASP A 221 9.37 -13.89 -7.71
CA ASP A 221 9.05 -13.53 -6.33
C ASP A 221 7.54 -13.48 -6.15
N VAL A 222 7.02 -14.26 -5.20
CA VAL A 222 5.58 -14.37 -4.95
C VAL A 222 5.29 -13.98 -3.51
N ASN A 223 4.43 -13.01 -3.29
CA ASN A 223 3.83 -12.70 -1.99
C ASN A 223 2.32 -12.94 -2.06
N LEU A 224 1.84 -13.92 -1.30
CA LEU A 224 0.41 -14.24 -1.17
C LEU A 224 -0.06 -13.87 0.24
N GLY A 225 -1.17 -13.16 0.36
CA GLY A 225 -1.71 -12.75 1.65
C GLY A 225 -3.22 -12.91 1.78
N LEU A 226 -3.65 -13.35 2.96
CA LEU A 226 -5.04 -13.36 3.41
C LEU A 226 -5.21 -12.34 4.53
N GLY A 227 -5.97 -11.27 4.25
CA GLY A 227 -6.20 -10.16 5.15
C GLY A 227 -7.52 -10.24 5.89
N ARG A 228 -7.49 -9.84 7.15
CA ARG A 228 -8.64 -9.70 8.04
C ARG A 228 -8.70 -8.31 8.64
N GLY A 229 -9.80 -7.59 8.38
CA GLY A 229 -10.10 -6.33 9.07
C GLY A 229 -10.29 -6.53 10.56
N LEU A 230 -9.62 -5.70 11.36
CA LEU A 230 -9.65 -5.72 12.83
C LEU A 230 -10.62 -4.69 13.40
N THR A 231 -11.05 -3.72 12.60
CA THR A 231 -12.00 -2.66 12.96
C THR A 231 -13.20 -2.69 12.01
N THR A 232 -14.28 -2.01 12.38
CA THR A 232 -15.52 -1.93 11.57
C THR A 232 -15.33 -1.13 10.29
N GLU A 233 -14.38 -0.20 10.29
CA GLU A 233 -14.04 0.67 9.16
C GLU A 233 -13.16 -0.03 8.11
N ALA A 234 -12.51 -1.14 8.48
CA ALA A 234 -11.69 -1.93 7.57
C ALA A 234 -12.51 -2.95 6.79
N ASP A 235 -12.07 -3.25 5.57
CA ASP A 235 -12.61 -4.36 4.79
C ASP A 235 -12.44 -5.68 5.54
N ARG A 236 -13.50 -6.49 5.59
CA ARG A 236 -13.54 -7.67 6.44
C ARG A 236 -12.61 -8.79 6.00
N TRP A 237 -12.55 -9.05 4.68
CA TRP A 237 -11.69 -10.06 4.08
C TRP A 237 -11.10 -9.57 2.78
N VAL A 238 -9.80 -9.61 2.68
CA VAL A 238 -9.03 -9.21 1.49
C VAL A 238 -8.06 -10.32 1.12
N LEU A 239 -7.97 -10.64 -0.16
CA LEU A 239 -6.90 -11.46 -0.71
C LEU A 239 -5.94 -10.56 -1.47
N LYS A 240 -4.64 -10.78 -1.31
CA LYS A 240 -3.61 -10.14 -2.12
C LYS A 240 -2.65 -11.14 -2.71
N LEU A 241 -2.11 -10.82 -3.88
CA LEU A 241 -1.05 -11.54 -4.56
C LEU A 241 -0.15 -10.54 -5.24
N ILE A 242 1.15 -10.64 -5.00
CA ILE A 242 2.17 -9.91 -5.77
C ILE A 242 3.03 -10.98 -6.45
N VAL A 243 3.30 -10.80 -7.74
CA VAL A 243 4.22 -11.65 -8.50
C VAL A 243 5.22 -10.74 -9.18
N GLY A 244 6.49 -10.89 -8.82
CA GLY A 244 7.59 -10.09 -9.30
C GLY A 244 8.63 -10.88 -10.08
N THR A 245 9.34 -10.18 -10.97
CA THR A 245 10.53 -10.72 -11.68
C THR A 245 11.46 -9.59 -12.10
N HIS A 246 12.76 -9.93 -12.22
CA HIS A 246 13.80 -9.02 -12.73
C HIS A 246 14.29 -9.52 -14.09
N PHE A 247 14.72 -8.61 -14.97
CA PHE A 247 15.24 -8.93 -16.31
C PHE A 247 16.17 -7.84 -16.85
#